data_21c4a44b56b232f4e7c0fc3cc49439e3
#
_entry.id   21c4a44b56b232f4e7c0fc3cc49439e3
#
_cell.length_a   1.000
_cell.length_b   1.000
_cell.length_c   1.000
_cell.angle_alpha   90.00
_cell.angle_beta   90.00
_cell.angle_gamma   90.00
#
_symmetry.space_group_name_H-M   'P 1'
#
loop_
_entity.id
_entity.type
_entity.pdbx_description
1 polymer ?
#
loop_
_entity_poly.entity_id
_entity_poly.type
_entity_poly.pdbx_seq_one_letter_code
_entity_poly.pdbx_strand_id
1 'polypeptide(L)'
;MKKEIVTNENGIIKILNEFGITKPILEEASKMDINVPMLFYDKIINNPSAENIDNVTKNLLGVYGNYLATHYFKMQGYDVLNEVGVYDNGNLLTRADISFIDSNGIRNYCEVRAAYQIIDNIRNYKDNSLEKTGYYKNLDEEIIKYKKIGEKLIKQVKKLSKDGSLVNVIIFDGCYMDEIIKQELKNLDANIITLNVNIYDLEENIKKNVLRILSYFSKNVTINIDYKGKKNR
;
A
#
# COMPACT_ATOMS: atom_id res chain seq x y z
N MET A 1 -1.83 -25.76 -29.61
CA MET A 1 -2.97 -26.06 -28.70
C MET A 1 -2.82 -25.13 -27.48
N LYS A 2 -3.68 -24.10 -27.32
CA LYS A 2 -3.74 -23.34 -26.07
C LYS A 2 -4.36 -24.27 -25.01
N LYS A 3 -3.67 -24.49 -23.89
CA LYS A 3 -4.25 -25.22 -22.77
C LYS A 3 -5.40 -24.37 -22.22
N GLU A 4 -6.60 -24.91 -22.22
CA GLU A 4 -7.72 -24.36 -21.48
C GLU A 4 -7.41 -24.49 -19.99
N ILE A 5 -6.97 -23.41 -19.35
CA ILE A 5 -6.82 -23.37 -17.90
C ILE A 5 -8.09 -22.71 -17.37
N VAL A 6 -8.98 -23.52 -16.80
CA VAL A 6 -10.10 -23.03 -16.00
C VAL A 6 -9.49 -22.43 -14.73
N THR A 7 -9.41 -21.10 -14.68
CA THR A 7 -8.85 -20.40 -13.55
C THR A 7 -9.96 -20.14 -12.53
N ASN A 8 -10.08 -21.04 -11.56
CA ASN A 8 -10.73 -20.69 -10.29
C ASN A 8 -9.78 -19.83 -9.45
N GLU A 9 -10.25 -19.27 -8.35
CA GLU A 9 -9.46 -18.41 -7.45
C GLU A 9 -8.13 -19.05 -7.04
N ASN A 10 -8.11 -20.36 -6.75
CA ASN A 10 -6.89 -21.10 -6.40
C ASN A 10 -5.87 -21.15 -7.56
N GLY A 11 -6.34 -21.24 -8.79
CA GLY A 11 -5.48 -21.19 -9.98
C GLY A 11 -4.81 -19.80 -10.14
N ILE A 12 -5.55 -18.72 -9.88
CA ILE A 12 -5.01 -17.37 -9.89
C ILE A 12 -3.96 -17.23 -8.79
N ILE A 13 -4.25 -17.65 -7.56
CA ILE A 13 -3.32 -17.60 -6.42
C ILE A 13 -2.01 -18.34 -6.74
N LYS A 14 -2.09 -19.52 -7.38
CA LYS A 14 -0.90 -20.26 -7.79
C LYS A 14 -0.04 -19.45 -8.75
N ILE A 15 -0.64 -18.82 -9.75
CA ILE A 15 0.07 -17.99 -10.72
C ILE A 15 0.67 -16.75 -10.03
N LEU A 16 -0.08 -16.08 -9.16
CA LEU A 16 0.40 -14.94 -8.40
C LEU A 16 1.67 -15.31 -7.61
N ASN A 17 1.67 -16.46 -6.93
CA ASN A 17 2.82 -16.97 -6.18
C ASN A 17 4.04 -17.25 -7.09
N GLU A 18 3.84 -17.85 -8.26
CA GLU A 18 4.90 -18.12 -9.23
C GLU A 18 5.58 -16.83 -9.74
N PHE A 19 4.85 -15.71 -9.74
CA PHE A 19 5.34 -14.41 -10.16
C PHE A 19 5.68 -13.45 -9.00
N GLY A 20 5.87 -13.98 -7.79
CA GLY A 20 6.42 -13.22 -6.67
C GLY A 20 5.39 -12.49 -5.80
N ILE A 21 4.08 -12.64 -6.06
CA ILE A 21 3.02 -12.18 -5.16
C ILE A 21 2.70 -13.33 -4.22
N THR A 22 3.52 -13.48 -3.19
CA THR A 22 3.57 -14.66 -2.33
C THR A 22 2.43 -14.70 -1.30
N LYS A 23 2.23 -15.86 -0.68
CA LYS A 23 1.22 -16.05 0.35
C LYS A 23 1.26 -14.99 1.47
N PRO A 24 2.41 -14.61 2.06
CA PRO A 24 2.45 -13.54 3.06
C PRO A 24 1.91 -12.19 2.57
N ILE A 25 2.15 -11.85 1.30
CA ILE A 25 1.62 -10.63 0.68
C ILE A 25 0.11 -10.71 0.49
N LEU A 26 -0.42 -11.88 0.10
CA LEU A 26 -1.86 -12.11 -0.03
C LEU A 26 -2.57 -12.05 1.34
N GLU A 27 -1.96 -12.57 2.38
CA GLU A 27 -2.45 -12.49 3.76
C GLU A 27 -2.46 -11.04 4.26
N GLU A 28 -1.41 -10.26 3.97
CA GLU A 28 -1.37 -8.84 4.31
C GLU A 28 -2.45 -8.04 3.57
N ALA A 29 -2.61 -8.29 2.28
CA ALA A 29 -3.68 -7.67 1.48
C ALA A 29 -5.07 -7.96 2.05
N SER A 30 -5.31 -9.20 2.50
CA SER A 30 -6.58 -9.59 3.11
C SER A 30 -6.89 -8.81 4.40
N LYS A 31 -5.88 -8.50 5.22
CA LYS A 31 -6.04 -7.64 6.41
C LYS A 31 -6.46 -6.21 6.03
N MET A 32 -5.98 -5.72 4.90
CA MET A 32 -6.32 -4.41 4.34
C MET A 32 -7.62 -4.40 3.52
N ASP A 33 -8.45 -5.44 3.62
CA ASP A 33 -9.67 -5.63 2.81
C ASP A 33 -9.42 -5.62 1.29
N ILE A 34 -8.22 -6.00 0.83
CA ILE A 34 -7.84 -6.09 -0.58
C ILE A 34 -7.84 -7.55 -1.04
N ASN A 35 -8.80 -7.91 -1.88
CA ASN A 35 -8.82 -9.21 -2.57
C ASN A 35 -7.93 -9.16 -3.82
N VAL A 36 -6.66 -9.51 -3.68
CA VAL A 36 -5.67 -9.47 -4.78
C VAL A 36 -6.05 -10.39 -5.95
N PRO A 37 -6.47 -11.64 -5.78
CA PRO A 37 -6.95 -12.48 -6.88
C PRO A 37 -8.06 -11.81 -7.69
N MET A 38 -9.07 -11.23 -7.03
CA MET A 38 -10.17 -10.53 -7.67
C MET A 38 -9.69 -9.28 -8.40
N LEU A 39 -8.80 -8.51 -7.77
CA LEU A 39 -8.19 -7.31 -8.36
C LEU A 39 -7.46 -7.65 -9.66
N PHE A 40 -6.68 -8.73 -9.69
CA PHE A 40 -6.02 -9.20 -10.90
C PHE A 40 -7.00 -9.66 -11.95
N TYR A 41 -8.02 -10.43 -11.55
CA TYR A 41 -9.04 -10.88 -12.47
C TYR A 41 -9.73 -9.72 -13.17
N ASP A 42 -10.25 -8.77 -12.41
CA ASP A 42 -11.06 -7.66 -12.94
C ASP A 42 -10.23 -6.66 -13.75
N LYS A 43 -9.00 -6.34 -13.28
CA LYS A 43 -8.21 -5.24 -13.83
C LYS A 43 -7.13 -5.68 -14.81
N ILE A 44 -6.56 -6.87 -14.64
CA ILE A 44 -5.42 -7.33 -15.45
C ILE A 44 -5.85 -8.35 -16.49
N ILE A 45 -6.74 -9.28 -16.11
CA ILE A 45 -7.14 -10.36 -17.00
C ILE A 45 -8.29 -9.92 -17.92
N ASN A 46 -9.37 -9.37 -17.35
CA ASN A 46 -10.57 -8.99 -18.11
C ASN A 46 -10.47 -7.63 -18.81
N ASN A 47 -9.76 -6.70 -18.22
CA ASN A 47 -9.70 -5.33 -18.73
C ASN A 47 -8.27 -4.74 -18.66
N PRO A 48 -7.29 -5.33 -19.39
CA PRO A 48 -5.92 -4.86 -19.36
C PRO A 48 -5.81 -3.47 -20.00
N SER A 49 -5.38 -2.50 -19.21
CA SER A 49 -5.05 -1.14 -19.67
C SER A 49 -3.85 -0.60 -18.89
N ALA A 50 -3.19 0.41 -19.38
CA ALA A 50 -2.09 1.06 -18.67
C ALA A 50 -2.55 1.60 -17.30
N GLU A 51 -3.74 2.18 -17.24
CA GLU A 51 -4.37 2.68 -16.01
C GLU A 51 -4.64 1.55 -15.00
N ASN A 52 -5.17 0.42 -15.46
CA ASN A 52 -5.45 -0.73 -14.59
C ASN A 52 -4.17 -1.39 -14.08
N ILE A 53 -3.13 -1.48 -14.92
CA ILE A 53 -1.80 -1.95 -14.50
C ILE A 53 -1.23 -1.04 -13.40
N ASP A 54 -1.31 0.27 -13.59
CA ASP A 54 -0.89 1.26 -12.60
C ASP A 54 -1.70 1.13 -11.29
N ASN A 55 -3.01 1.02 -11.37
CA ASN A 55 -3.88 0.85 -10.21
C ASN A 55 -3.54 -0.41 -9.41
N VAL A 56 -3.35 -1.55 -10.08
CA VAL A 56 -2.95 -2.80 -9.40
C VAL A 56 -1.57 -2.66 -8.78
N THR A 57 -0.61 -2.07 -9.50
CA THR A 57 0.75 -1.81 -8.99
C THR A 57 0.71 -0.97 -7.72
N LYS A 58 -0.08 0.11 -7.69
CA LYS A 58 -0.19 1.00 -6.51
C LYS A 58 -0.90 0.35 -5.32
N ASN A 59 -1.94 -0.43 -5.58
CA ASN A 59 -2.56 -1.21 -4.49
C ASN A 59 -1.56 -2.18 -3.87
N LEU A 60 -0.81 -2.91 -4.70
CA LEU A 60 0.23 -3.81 -4.22
C LEU A 60 1.37 -3.07 -3.52
N LEU A 61 1.77 -1.88 -3.99
CA LEU A 61 2.78 -1.06 -3.34
C LEU A 61 2.38 -0.73 -1.89
N GLY A 62 1.12 -0.39 -1.64
CA GLY A 62 0.57 -0.21 -0.29
C GLY A 62 0.65 -1.48 0.54
N VAL A 63 0.26 -2.62 -0.03
CA VAL A 63 0.32 -3.93 0.66
C VAL A 63 1.75 -4.32 1.02
N TYR A 64 2.69 -4.19 0.07
CA TYR A 64 4.11 -4.45 0.33
C TYR A 64 4.68 -3.49 1.37
N GLY A 65 4.26 -2.22 1.34
CA GLY A 65 4.64 -1.23 2.35
C GLY A 65 4.24 -1.67 3.75
N ASN A 66 2.99 -2.05 3.96
CA ASN A 66 2.50 -2.55 5.24
C ASN A 66 3.19 -3.85 5.67
N TYR A 67 3.39 -4.78 4.75
CA TYR A 67 4.11 -6.02 5.02
C TYR A 67 5.55 -5.75 5.51
N LEU A 68 6.30 -4.89 4.81
CA LEU A 68 7.67 -4.55 5.18
C LEU A 68 7.75 -3.82 6.52
N ALA A 69 6.85 -2.88 6.79
CA ALA A 69 6.78 -2.17 8.06
C ALA A 69 6.42 -3.13 9.21
N THR A 70 5.46 -4.03 9.01
CA THR A 70 5.11 -5.08 9.98
C THR A 70 6.31 -5.98 10.27
N HIS A 71 7.03 -6.40 9.24
CA HIS A 71 8.21 -7.25 9.40
C HIS A 71 9.35 -6.53 10.13
N TYR A 72 9.57 -5.24 9.84
CA TYR A 72 10.55 -4.40 10.53
C TYR A 72 10.36 -4.41 12.05
N PHE A 73 9.13 -4.21 12.55
CA PHE A 73 8.86 -4.22 13.98
C PHE A 73 8.90 -5.63 14.59
N LYS A 74 8.46 -6.66 13.86
CA LYS A 74 8.58 -8.06 14.32
C LYS A 74 10.04 -8.49 14.50
N MET A 75 10.94 -8.05 13.62
CA MET A 75 12.38 -8.32 13.76
C MET A 75 12.99 -7.63 14.98
N GLN A 76 12.39 -6.57 15.48
CA GLN A 76 12.79 -5.92 16.75
C GLN A 76 12.17 -6.60 17.98
N GLY A 77 11.41 -7.67 17.80
CA GLY A 77 10.83 -8.46 18.89
C GLY A 77 9.47 -7.98 19.36
N TYR A 78 8.82 -7.04 18.65
CA TYR A 78 7.47 -6.57 19.02
C TYR A 78 6.39 -7.55 18.55
N ASP A 79 5.35 -7.70 19.37
CA ASP A 79 4.09 -8.33 18.94
C ASP A 79 3.24 -7.31 18.21
N VAL A 80 3.07 -7.54 16.90
CA VAL A 80 2.53 -6.54 15.96
C VAL A 80 1.13 -6.92 15.54
N LEU A 81 0.19 -5.98 15.71
CA LEU A 81 -1.18 -6.05 15.20
C LEU A 81 -1.33 -5.13 13.98
N ASN A 82 -2.07 -5.58 12.97
CA ASN A 82 -2.35 -4.81 11.75
C ASN A 82 -3.81 -4.33 11.74
N GLU A 83 -4.08 -3.21 11.06
CA GLU A 83 -5.41 -2.63 10.83
C GLU A 83 -6.21 -2.44 12.14
N VAL A 84 -5.58 -1.84 13.14
CA VAL A 84 -6.14 -1.70 14.48
C VAL A 84 -7.10 -0.53 14.56
N GLY A 85 -8.33 -0.79 14.97
CA GLY A 85 -9.33 0.26 15.26
C GLY A 85 -8.93 1.09 16.48
N VAL A 86 -8.95 2.42 16.34
CA VAL A 86 -8.78 3.39 17.43
C VAL A 86 -10.12 4.03 17.71
N TYR A 87 -10.55 3.99 18.98
CA TYR A 87 -11.88 4.38 19.41
C TYR A 87 -11.83 5.59 20.35
N ASP A 88 -12.83 6.45 20.23
CA ASP A 88 -13.08 7.54 21.16
C ASP A 88 -14.53 7.45 21.65
N ASN A 89 -14.73 7.33 22.95
CA ASN A 89 -16.04 7.14 23.58
C ASN A 89 -16.91 6.04 22.91
N GLY A 90 -16.27 4.91 22.55
CA GLY A 90 -16.92 3.77 21.91
C GLY A 90 -17.16 3.90 20.41
N ASN A 91 -16.88 5.06 19.81
CA ASN A 91 -16.98 5.27 18.38
C ASN A 91 -15.63 5.07 17.67
N LEU A 92 -15.64 4.38 16.52
CA LEU A 92 -14.43 4.23 15.71
C LEU A 92 -13.98 5.59 15.19
N LEU A 93 -12.85 6.06 15.69
CA LEU A 93 -12.25 7.33 15.29
C LEU A 93 -11.45 7.22 13.99
N THR A 94 -10.64 6.15 13.93
CA THR A 94 -9.76 5.82 12.78
C THR A 94 -9.24 4.40 12.91
N ARG A 95 -8.44 3.95 11.94
CA ARG A 95 -7.63 2.73 12.03
C ARG A 95 -6.17 3.08 11.86
N ALA A 96 -5.29 2.44 12.62
CA ALA A 96 -3.85 2.47 12.41
C ALA A 96 -3.44 1.28 11.54
N ASP A 97 -2.54 1.48 10.61
CA ASP A 97 -2.02 0.40 9.76
C ASP A 97 -1.35 -0.68 10.62
N ILE A 98 -0.60 -0.26 11.66
CA ILE A 98 0.12 -1.15 12.57
C ILE A 98 -0.03 -0.62 14.01
N SER A 99 -0.06 -1.54 14.99
CA SER A 99 0.05 -1.23 16.42
C SER A 99 0.90 -2.26 17.15
N PHE A 100 1.66 -1.82 18.15
CA PHE A 100 2.40 -2.67 19.09
C PHE A 100 2.53 -1.98 20.46
N ILE A 101 2.91 -2.76 21.47
CA ILE A 101 3.25 -2.24 22.80
C ILE A 101 4.77 -2.33 22.92
N ASP A 102 5.42 -1.23 23.31
CA ASP A 102 6.87 -1.20 23.49
C ASP A 102 7.30 -1.78 24.85
N SER A 103 8.61 -1.83 25.10
CA SER A 103 9.18 -2.37 26.35
C SER A 103 8.79 -1.60 27.61
N ASN A 104 8.29 -0.38 27.48
CA ASN A 104 7.80 0.47 28.57
C ASN A 104 6.30 0.30 28.80
N GLY A 105 5.63 -0.59 28.07
CA GLY A 105 4.20 -0.78 28.12
C GLY A 105 3.39 0.28 27.38
N ILE A 106 4.04 1.15 26.59
CA ILE A 106 3.38 2.23 25.85
C ILE A 106 2.89 1.69 24.51
N ARG A 107 1.62 1.97 24.20
CA ARG A 107 1.05 1.64 22.90
C ARG A 107 1.62 2.56 21.82
N ASN A 108 2.04 1.95 20.75
CA ASN A 108 2.50 2.63 19.54
C ASN A 108 1.50 2.36 18.40
N TYR A 109 1.14 3.39 17.67
CA TYR A 109 0.43 3.32 16.38
C TYR A 109 1.37 3.70 15.25
N CYS A 110 1.23 3.05 14.10
CA CYS A 110 2.01 3.38 12.92
C CYS A 110 1.10 3.64 11.73
N GLU A 111 1.45 4.68 10.98
CA GLU A 111 0.91 5.01 9.66
C GLU A 111 1.97 4.74 8.60
N VAL A 112 1.67 3.89 7.64
CA VAL A 112 2.59 3.51 6.56
C VAL A 112 2.28 4.30 5.30
N ARG A 113 3.27 4.94 4.73
CA ARG A 113 3.14 5.74 3.49
C ARG A 113 4.15 5.29 2.43
N ALA A 114 3.70 4.37 1.57
CA ALA A 114 4.42 3.99 0.37
C ALA A 114 4.12 5.00 -0.75
N ALA A 115 4.75 6.16 -0.68
CA ALA A 115 4.55 7.28 -1.60
C ALA A 115 5.89 7.93 -1.95
N TYR A 116 5.98 8.52 -3.16
CA TYR A 116 7.20 9.24 -3.59
C TYR A 116 7.34 10.60 -2.93
N GLN A 117 6.21 11.27 -2.72
CA GLN A 117 6.20 12.60 -2.12
C GLN A 117 5.04 12.75 -1.15
N ILE A 118 5.29 13.47 -0.07
CA ILE A 118 4.32 13.88 0.95
C ILE A 118 4.52 15.37 1.15
N ILE A 119 3.61 16.18 0.59
CA ILE A 119 3.78 17.65 0.53
C ILE A 119 2.54 18.35 1.10
N ASP A 120 2.74 19.57 1.62
CA ASP A 120 1.66 20.43 2.09
C ASP A 120 1.07 21.25 0.95
N ASN A 121 1.91 21.80 0.07
CA ASN A 121 1.45 22.62 -1.04
C ASN A 121 2.27 22.41 -2.32
N ILE A 122 1.72 22.92 -3.42
CA ILE A 122 2.31 22.81 -4.77
C ILE A 122 3.72 23.41 -4.87
N ARG A 123 4.02 24.44 -4.09
CA ARG A 123 5.33 25.13 -4.13
C ARG A 123 6.48 24.25 -3.64
N ASN A 124 6.19 23.23 -2.85
CA ASN A 124 7.17 22.30 -2.27
C ASN A 124 7.33 21.02 -3.10
N TYR A 125 6.69 20.97 -4.25
CA TYR A 125 6.79 19.83 -5.15
C TYR A 125 8.21 19.71 -5.74
N LYS A 126 8.75 18.49 -5.77
CA LYS A 126 10.03 18.18 -6.41
C LYS A 126 9.81 17.46 -7.73
N ASP A 127 10.26 18.06 -8.82
CA ASP A 127 10.09 17.55 -10.18
C ASP A 127 10.73 16.15 -10.42
N ASN A 128 11.76 15.80 -9.65
CA ASN A 128 12.53 14.56 -9.87
C ASN A 128 11.70 13.26 -9.75
N SER A 129 10.50 13.32 -9.18
CA SER A 129 9.62 12.13 -9.10
C SER A 129 8.92 11.84 -10.41
N LEU A 130 8.70 12.84 -11.27
CA LEU A 130 7.96 12.70 -12.52
C LEU A 130 8.72 11.90 -13.57
N GLU A 131 10.04 12.13 -13.69
CA GLU A 131 10.89 11.40 -14.62
C GLU A 131 10.89 9.88 -14.36
N LYS A 132 10.66 9.48 -13.11
CA LYS A 132 10.70 8.08 -12.67
C LYS A 132 9.34 7.38 -12.73
N THR A 133 8.25 8.09 -12.52
CA THR A 133 6.93 7.45 -12.44
C THR A 133 6.29 7.22 -13.80
N GLY A 134 6.50 8.11 -14.78
CA GLY A 134 6.01 7.95 -16.16
C GLY A 134 4.50 7.71 -16.34
N TYR A 135 3.71 7.76 -15.25
CA TYR A 135 2.33 7.29 -15.20
C TYR A 135 1.29 8.39 -15.36
N TYR A 136 1.64 9.61 -15.02
CA TYR A 136 0.70 10.71 -15.02
C TYR A 136 0.88 11.56 -16.28
N LYS A 137 -0.21 11.69 -17.03
CA LYS A 137 -0.26 12.53 -18.23
C LYS A 137 -0.39 14.01 -17.87
N ASN A 138 -0.72 14.32 -16.62
CA ASN A 138 -1.02 15.66 -16.17
C ASN A 138 -0.31 15.94 -14.83
N LEU A 139 0.66 16.85 -14.87
CA LEU A 139 1.46 17.30 -13.73
C LEU A 139 0.59 17.82 -12.58
N ASP A 140 -0.46 18.58 -12.91
CA ASP A 140 -1.35 19.19 -11.89
C ASP A 140 -2.11 18.13 -11.09
N GLU A 141 -2.54 17.05 -11.74
CA GLU A 141 -3.22 15.94 -11.07
C GLU A 141 -2.29 15.21 -10.10
N GLU A 142 -1.04 15.03 -10.45
CA GLU A 142 -0.06 14.36 -9.60
C GLU A 142 0.27 15.22 -8.37
N ILE A 143 0.48 16.51 -8.56
CA ILE A 143 0.72 17.48 -7.47
C ILE A 143 -0.46 17.49 -6.49
N ILE A 144 -1.69 17.56 -6.99
CA ILE A 144 -2.90 17.51 -6.17
C ILE A 144 -2.98 16.21 -5.37
N LYS A 145 -2.58 15.09 -5.98
CA LYS A 145 -2.53 13.80 -5.30
C LYS A 145 -1.55 13.79 -4.13
N TYR A 146 -0.33 14.28 -4.33
CA TYR A 146 0.68 14.31 -3.27
C TYR A 146 0.28 15.24 -2.11
N LYS A 147 -0.34 16.39 -2.42
CA LYS A 147 -0.93 17.26 -1.40
C LYS A 147 -2.00 16.53 -0.59
N LYS A 148 -2.94 15.82 -1.25
CA LYS A 148 -3.96 15.01 -0.55
C LYS A 148 -3.35 13.92 0.34
N ILE A 149 -2.20 13.36 -0.03
CA ILE A 149 -1.49 12.38 0.81
C ILE A 149 -1.00 13.06 2.09
N GLY A 150 -0.36 14.24 1.99
CA GLY A 150 0.09 15.02 3.15
C GLY A 150 -1.06 15.40 4.09
N GLU A 151 -2.14 15.99 3.54
CA GLU A 151 -3.33 16.37 4.31
C GLU A 151 -3.97 15.16 5.04
N LYS A 152 -4.08 14.02 4.36
CA LYS A 152 -4.62 12.80 4.98
C LYS A 152 -3.73 12.29 6.09
N LEU A 153 -2.40 12.30 5.87
CA LEU A 153 -1.44 11.86 6.87
C LEU A 153 -1.58 12.67 8.16
N ILE A 154 -1.55 14.01 8.07
CA ILE A 154 -1.68 14.88 9.24
C ILE A 154 -3.02 14.64 9.97
N LYS A 155 -4.13 14.54 9.23
CA LYS A 155 -5.44 14.24 9.82
C LYS A 155 -5.46 12.90 10.55
N GLN A 156 -4.80 11.89 9.99
CA GLN A 156 -4.71 10.56 10.56
C GLN A 156 -3.89 10.58 11.86
N VAL A 157 -2.70 11.16 11.81
CA VAL A 157 -1.82 11.28 12.99
C VAL A 157 -2.53 12.05 14.12
N LYS A 158 -3.21 13.17 13.83
CA LYS A 158 -4.03 13.91 14.81
C LYS A 158 -5.10 13.05 15.49
N LYS A 159 -5.66 12.07 14.81
CA LYS A 159 -6.63 11.14 15.39
C LYS A 159 -5.96 10.06 16.26
N LEU A 160 -4.82 9.54 15.81
CA LEU A 160 -4.09 8.48 16.51
C LEU A 160 -3.45 8.97 17.82
N SER A 161 -3.03 10.24 17.88
CA SER A 161 -2.38 10.82 19.08
C SER A 161 -3.35 11.21 20.21
N LYS A 162 -4.67 11.08 20.02
CA LYS A 162 -5.67 11.55 20.99
C LYS A 162 -5.69 10.79 22.32
N ASP A 163 -5.31 9.52 22.33
CA ASP A 163 -5.33 8.66 23.52
C ASP A 163 -4.00 8.65 24.30
N GLY A 164 -3.05 9.52 23.93
CA GLY A 164 -1.71 9.57 24.53
C GLY A 164 -0.76 8.49 24.03
N SER A 165 -1.14 7.72 23.02
CA SER A 165 -0.27 6.75 22.37
C SER A 165 0.81 7.44 21.55
N LEU A 166 1.97 6.79 21.39
CA LEU A 166 3.01 7.25 20.46
C LEU A 166 2.58 6.95 19.01
N VAL A 167 2.83 7.90 18.13
CA VAL A 167 2.55 7.71 16.71
C VAL A 167 3.84 7.71 15.91
N ASN A 168 3.99 6.69 15.05
CA ASN A 168 5.12 6.56 14.13
C ASN A 168 4.61 6.66 12.70
N VAL A 169 5.24 7.47 11.89
CA VAL A 169 5.00 7.57 10.45
C VAL A 169 6.12 6.82 9.74
N ILE A 170 5.76 5.76 9.03
CA ILE A 170 6.70 4.92 8.30
C ILE A 170 6.72 5.35 6.84
N ILE A 171 7.90 5.73 6.37
CA ILE A 171 8.17 6.05 4.96
C ILE A 171 9.29 5.18 4.43
N PHE A 172 9.55 5.25 3.14
CA PHE A 172 10.54 4.44 2.45
C PHE A 172 11.66 5.32 1.90
N ASP A 173 12.85 4.74 1.72
CA ASP A 173 13.94 5.42 1.04
C ASP A 173 13.49 5.91 -0.35
N GLY A 174 13.95 7.12 -0.74
CA GLY A 174 13.48 7.80 -1.94
C GLY A 174 12.18 8.61 -1.78
N CYS A 175 11.43 8.46 -0.68
CA CYS A 175 10.28 9.31 -0.39
C CYS A 175 10.75 10.72 0.01
N TYR A 176 10.22 11.74 -0.65
CA TYR A 176 10.39 13.13 -0.23
C TYR A 176 9.22 13.56 0.67
N MET A 177 9.53 14.08 1.84
CA MET A 177 8.57 14.73 2.72
C MET A 177 9.01 16.18 2.92
N ASP A 178 8.11 17.13 2.68
CA ASP A 178 8.47 18.54 2.86
C ASP A 178 8.58 18.96 4.34
N GLU A 179 9.27 20.08 4.59
CA GLU A 179 9.57 20.53 5.94
C GLU A 179 8.31 20.97 6.71
N ILE A 180 7.26 21.42 6.02
CA ILE A 180 6.00 21.81 6.67
C ILE A 180 5.34 20.58 7.26
N ILE A 181 5.25 19.49 6.48
CA ILE A 181 4.70 18.23 6.97
C ILE A 181 5.53 17.65 8.11
N LYS A 182 6.87 17.67 8.01
CA LYS A 182 7.76 17.24 9.10
C LYS A 182 7.53 18.03 10.38
N GLN A 183 7.41 19.35 10.26
CA GLN A 183 7.17 20.20 11.41
C GLN A 183 5.79 19.97 12.03
N GLU A 184 4.74 19.76 11.22
CA GLU A 184 3.42 19.43 11.74
C GLU A 184 3.42 18.08 12.47
N LEU A 185 4.10 17.06 11.93
CA LEU A 185 4.26 15.76 12.58
C LEU A 185 4.99 15.88 13.91
N LYS A 186 6.07 16.68 13.96
CA LYS A 186 6.82 16.97 15.18
C LYS A 186 5.96 17.67 16.23
N ASN A 187 5.11 18.63 15.83
CA ASN A 187 4.18 19.31 16.73
C ASN A 187 3.09 18.38 17.30
N LEU A 188 2.90 17.21 16.68
CA LEU A 188 2.01 16.15 17.13
C LEU A 188 2.75 15.03 17.88
N ASP A 189 4.02 15.24 18.24
CA ASP A 189 4.92 14.26 18.86
C ASP A 189 5.02 12.93 18.08
N ALA A 190 4.84 13.00 16.75
CA ALA A 190 4.96 11.83 15.89
C ALA A 190 6.40 11.62 15.43
N ASN A 191 6.86 10.37 15.49
CA ASN A 191 8.17 9.96 14.97
C ASN A 191 8.08 9.64 13.48
N ILE A 192 9.15 9.97 12.74
CA ILE A 192 9.28 9.56 11.34
C ILE A 192 10.37 8.50 11.25
N ILE A 193 10.01 7.32 10.74
CA ILE A 193 10.90 6.19 10.54
C ILE A 193 11.02 5.93 9.04
N THR A 194 12.24 5.98 8.51
CA THR A 194 12.51 5.64 7.11
C THR A 194 13.03 4.21 7.03
N LEU A 195 12.31 3.35 6.32
CA LEU A 195 12.77 2.00 6.01
C LEU A 195 13.80 2.05 4.87
N ASN A 196 14.89 1.30 5.01
CA ASN A 196 15.96 1.19 4.01
C ASN A 196 15.54 0.28 2.83
N VAL A 197 14.44 0.64 2.18
CA VAL A 197 13.92 0.02 0.96
C VAL A 197 13.55 1.14 0.01
N ASN A 198 14.17 1.18 -1.17
CA ASN A 198 13.92 2.24 -2.13
C ASN A 198 12.52 2.09 -2.76
N ILE A 199 11.69 3.13 -2.64
CA ILE A 199 10.28 3.09 -3.06
C ILE A 199 10.14 2.92 -4.59
N TYR A 200 11.07 3.47 -5.38
CA TYR A 200 11.05 3.36 -6.84
C TYR A 200 11.40 1.95 -7.30
N ASP A 201 12.43 1.34 -6.69
CA ASP A 201 12.83 -0.03 -7.00
C ASP A 201 11.74 -1.02 -6.59
N LEU A 202 11.07 -0.78 -5.45
CA LEU A 202 9.97 -1.60 -4.98
C LEU A 202 8.81 -1.58 -5.98
N GLU A 203 8.37 -0.38 -6.42
CA GLU A 203 7.29 -0.26 -7.38
C GLU A 203 7.66 -0.86 -8.74
N GLU A 204 8.87 -0.61 -9.24
CA GLU A 204 9.34 -1.18 -10.50
C GLU A 204 9.30 -2.71 -10.49
N ASN A 205 9.73 -3.33 -9.39
CA ASN A 205 9.69 -4.78 -9.22
C ASN A 205 8.25 -5.32 -9.18
N ILE A 206 7.35 -4.65 -8.46
CA ILE A 206 5.93 -5.00 -8.43
C ILE A 206 5.35 -4.92 -9.83
N LYS A 207 5.60 -3.82 -10.55
CA LYS A 207 5.12 -3.62 -11.92
C LYS A 207 5.61 -4.68 -12.88
N LYS A 208 6.90 -5.03 -12.82
CA LYS A 208 7.46 -6.14 -13.62
C LYS A 208 6.70 -7.44 -13.37
N ASN A 209 6.36 -7.74 -12.13
CA ASN A 209 5.59 -8.93 -11.79
C ASN A 209 4.16 -8.87 -12.35
N VAL A 210 3.47 -7.72 -12.22
CA VAL A 210 2.13 -7.51 -12.81
C VAL A 210 2.15 -7.72 -14.33
N LEU A 211 3.14 -7.16 -15.03
CA LEU A 211 3.28 -7.31 -16.48
C LEU A 211 3.61 -8.75 -16.92
N ARG A 212 4.41 -9.47 -16.13
CA ARG A 212 4.69 -10.89 -16.38
C ARG A 212 3.44 -11.76 -16.21
N ILE A 213 2.63 -11.48 -15.19
CA ILE A 213 1.34 -12.15 -14.98
C ILE A 213 0.40 -11.87 -16.16
N LEU A 214 0.26 -10.61 -16.59
CA LEU A 214 -0.52 -10.25 -17.77
C LEU A 214 -0.04 -11.01 -19.03
N SER A 215 1.27 -11.04 -19.27
CA SER A 215 1.85 -11.76 -20.40
C SER A 215 1.58 -13.27 -20.33
N TYR A 216 1.61 -13.86 -19.14
CA TYR A 216 1.28 -15.26 -18.94
C TYR A 216 -0.16 -15.56 -19.34
N PHE A 217 -1.12 -14.78 -18.83
CA PHE A 217 -2.53 -14.94 -19.16
C PHE A 217 -2.81 -14.71 -20.65
N SER A 218 -2.25 -13.68 -21.26
CA SER A 218 -2.44 -13.36 -22.68
C SER A 218 -1.96 -14.48 -23.62
N LYS A 219 -0.91 -15.21 -23.22
CA LYS A 219 -0.30 -16.26 -24.04
C LYS A 219 -0.93 -17.65 -23.82
N ASN A 220 -1.35 -17.94 -22.61
CA ASN A 220 -1.62 -19.31 -22.17
C ASN A 220 -3.09 -19.59 -21.82
N VAL A 221 -3.95 -18.57 -21.75
CA VAL A 221 -5.30 -18.73 -21.21
C VAL A 221 -6.38 -18.30 -22.20
N THR A 222 -7.26 -19.24 -22.56
CA THR A 222 -8.63 -18.92 -22.99
C THR A 222 -9.47 -18.95 -21.73
N ILE A 223 -9.95 -17.76 -21.30
CA ILE A 223 -10.61 -17.64 -20.00
C ILE A 223 -12.09 -17.98 -20.15
N ASN A 224 -12.48 -19.17 -19.66
CA ASN A 224 -13.87 -19.47 -19.34
C ASN A 224 -13.98 -19.47 -17.80
N ILE A 225 -14.47 -18.37 -17.24
CA ILE A 225 -14.65 -18.26 -15.79
C ILE A 225 -16.12 -18.31 -15.46
N ASP A 226 -16.50 -19.35 -14.72
CA ASP A 226 -17.74 -19.42 -13.98
C ASP A 226 -17.51 -18.83 -12.57
N TYR A 227 -17.51 -17.49 -12.47
CA TYR A 227 -17.35 -16.79 -11.20
C TYR A 227 -18.71 -16.72 -10.50
N LYS A 228 -19.02 -17.71 -9.69
CA LYS A 228 -20.14 -17.62 -8.75
C LYS A 228 -19.76 -16.71 -7.59
N GLY A 229 -19.69 -15.41 -7.85
CA GLY A 229 -19.52 -14.39 -6.82
C GLY A 229 -20.71 -14.42 -5.88
N LYS A 230 -20.51 -14.80 -4.61
CA LYS A 230 -21.46 -14.49 -3.56
C LYS A 230 -21.56 -12.98 -3.43
N LYS A 231 -22.63 -12.37 -3.98
CA LYS A 231 -23.07 -11.05 -3.56
C LYS A 231 -23.48 -11.17 -2.09
N ASN A 232 -22.61 -10.78 -1.18
CA ASN A 232 -23.04 -10.52 0.18
C ASN A 232 -23.90 -9.25 0.16
N ARG A 233 -25.15 -9.40 0.51
CA ARG A 233 -26.12 -8.33 0.78
C ARG A 233 -25.78 -7.64 2.08
#